data_0e7291119460594ab49a8b3b3cc02634
#
_entry.id   0e7291119460594ab49a8b3b3cc02634
#
_cell.length_a   1.000
_cell.length_b   1.000
_cell.length_c   1.000
_cell.angle_alpha   90.00
_cell.angle_beta   90.00
_cell.angle_gamma   90.00
#
_symmetry.space_group_name_H-M   'P 1'
#
loop_
_entity.id
_entity.type
_entity.pdbx_description
1 polymer ?
#
loop_
_entity_poly.entity_id
_entity_poly.type
_entity_poly.pdbx_seq_one_letter_code
_entity_poly.pdbx_strand_id
1 'polypeptide(L)'
;MTVSHPFADASTAGQPAVLLVDDDEVNLLLTGLALRERGFDIVESHGGEETLRQLRDWVPDIIVLDALMPDVDGFETCRRLRRMPGFENVPVLMLTGLEDDASITRAYQAGATDFFVKSTQWSLLAGRLHYLLRASRTRIELERNRAKLARAQDLARMGSFDWRRNEGGLLMSPEALRVLGFGPHERVTLRGLLRMVPADDRRAFLELLHTAMRHASVLTTDVPIVLFDGRQRIIHAEAEPEFNEHGHGAGYTGIVQDVTDRRAAEDKIRQLANFDALTGLPNRRQLIWRAERALELARRMQHQCALLLIDLDRFKIINDTLGHGAGDELLVEVGRRLRACVRHSDQVMEGQVDAGGVRSHRALEAVGRLGGDEFVALLPEVASDDDAERVAQRVLESLREPIFVSGQECFVTASVGVAIYPRDGSTVVDLMRNSDVAMYSVKEQGKNASAIYSPHLAGR
;
A
#
# COMPACT_ATOMS: atom_id res chain seq x y z
N MET A 1 -4.51 -13.21 37.70
CA MET A 1 -5.72 -13.95 38.16
C MET A 1 -6.91 -13.20 37.60
N THR A 2 -7.42 -13.64 36.47
CA THR A 2 -8.59 -13.09 35.79
C THR A 2 -9.83 -13.61 36.51
N VAL A 3 -10.51 -12.73 37.23
CA VAL A 3 -11.81 -13.04 37.86
C VAL A 3 -12.85 -13.17 36.75
N SER A 4 -13.30 -14.38 36.53
CA SER A 4 -14.40 -14.72 35.61
C SER A 4 -15.71 -14.18 36.22
N HIS A 5 -16.28 -13.14 35.59
CA HIS A 5 -17.62 -12.64 35.96
C HIS A 5 -18.68 -13.60 35.45
N PRO A 6 -19.60 -14.09 36.31
CA PRO A 6 -20.66 -15.02 35.90
C PRO A 6 -21.77 -14.40 35.04
N PHE A 7 -21.72 -13.10 34.74
CA PHE A 7 -22.73 -12.37 33.93
C PHE A 7 -22.16 -11.70 32.65
N ALA A 8 -20.93 -12.00 32.24
CA ALA A 8 -20.29 -11.30 31.12
C ALA A 8 -20.63 -11.84 29.71
N ASP A 9 -21.48 -12.87 29.59
CA ASP A 9 -21.77 -13.54 28.29
C ASP A 9 -23.27 -13.63 27.93
N ALA A 10 -24.10 -12.72 28.41
CA ALA A 10 -25.56 -12.72 28.14
C ALA A 10 -25.99 -11.66 27.12
N SER A 11 -25.23 -11.46 26.03
CA SER A 11 -25.63 -10.58 24.91
C SER A 11 -26.04 -11.32 23.64
N THR A 12 -26.57 -12.56 23.80
CA THR A 12 -27.19 -13.29 22.69
C THR A 12 -28.49 -13.92 23.15
N ALA A 13 -29.62 -13.31 22.78
CA ALA A 13 -30.98 -13.83 22.91
C ALA A 13 -31.59 -13.90 24.37
N GLY A 14 -31.11 -13.11 25.32
CA GLY A 14 -31.73 -12.98 26.64
C GLY A 14 -32.73 -11.81 26.73
N GLN A 15 -33.64 -11.86 27.69
CA GLN A 15 -34.51 -10.73 28.02
C GLN A 15 -33.66 -9.53 28.48
N PRO A 16 -34.05 -8.25 28.14
CA PRO A 16 -33.29 -7.09 28.58
C PRO A 16 -33.27 -6.99 30.10
N ALA A 17 -32.10 -6.80 30.68
CA ALA A 17 -31.89 -6.68 32.10
C ALA A 17 -32.20 -5.26 32.59
N VAL A 18 -33.18 -5.13 33.45
CA VAL A 18 -33.67 -3.86 34.01
C VAL A 18 -33.36 -3.81 35.49
N LEU A 19 -32.68 -2.79 35.96
CA LEU A 19 -32.58 -2.47 37.38
C LEU A 19 -33.76 -1.58 37.74
N LEU A 20 -34.68 -2.09 38.54
CA LEU A 20 -35.84 -1.37 39.07
C LEU A 20 -35.55 -0.89 40.48
N VAL A 21 -35.63 0.41 40.70
CA VAL A 21 -35.27 1.06 41.97
C VAL A 21 -36.48 1.84 42.51
N ASP A 22 -36.98 1.46 43.64
CA ASP A 22 -38.04 2.15 44.38
C ASP A 22 -37.90 1.78 45.86
N ASP A 23 -38.22 2.65 46.78
CA ASP A 23 -38.18 2.37 48.22
C ASP A 23 -39.47 1.70 48.74
N ASP A 24 -40.56 1.71 47.96
CA ASP A 24 -41.81 1.04 48.27
C ASP A 24 -41.81 -0.38 47.69
N GLU A 25 -41.82 -1.38 48.60
CA GLU A 25 -41.85 -2.80 48.24
C GLU A 25 -43.06 -3.18 47.38
N VAL A 26 -44.21 -2.52 47.57
CA VAL A 26 -45.41 -2.78 46.76
C VAL A 26 -45.25 -2.29 45.35
N ASN A 27 -44.66 -1.12 45.16
CA ASN A 27 -44.32 -0.57 43.84
C ASN A 27 -43.30 -1.46 43.12
N LEU A 28 -42.24 -1.90 43.80
CA LEU A 28 -41.27 -2.83 43.26
C LEU A 28 -41.94 -4.12 42.79
N LEU A 29 -42.76 -4.73 43.63
CA LEU A 29 -43.43 -5.98 43.30
C LEU A 29 -44.36 -5.83 42.09
N LEU A 30 -45.25 -4.82 42.09
CA LEU A 30 -46.24 -4.62 41.03
C LEU A 30 -45.59 -4.26 39.71
N THR A 31 -44.63 -3.32 39.72
CA THR A 31 -43.90 -2.90 38.53
C THR A 31 -43.04 -4.05 38.02
N GLY A 32 -42.34 -4.74 38.91
CA GLY A 32 -41.48 -5.87 38.56
C GLY A 32 -42.25 -7.01 37.91
N LEU A 33 -43.39 -7.43 38.48
CA LEU A 33 -44.25 -8.45 37.88
C LEU A 33 -44.75 -8.03 36.49
N ALA A 34 -45.27 -6.80 36.37
CA ALA A 34 -45.80 -6.29 35.13
C ALA A 34 -44.74 -6.20 34.01
N LEU A 35 -43.49 -5.90 34.31
CA LEU A 35 -42.39 -5.86 33.37
C LEU A 35 -41.84 -7.26 33.02
N ARG A 36 -41.75 -8.18 33.99
CA ARG A 36 -41.41 -9.59 33.75
C ARG A 36 -42.37 -10.25 32.77
N GLU A 37 -43.68 -10.04 32.93
CA GLU A 37 -44.70 -10.54 31.98
C GLU A 37 -44.52 -9.99 30.56
N ARG A 38 -43.80 -8.87 30.41
CA ARG A 38 -43.52 -8.21 29.12
C ARG A 38 -42.13 -8.47 28.58
N GLY A 39 -41.44 -9.47 29.16
CA GLY A 39 -40.17 -9.95 28.63
C GLY A 39 -38.93 -9.20 29.11
N PHE A 40 -38.97 -8.60 30.28
CA PHE A 40 -37.81 -8.00 30.92
C PHE A 40 -37.30 -8.90 32.06
N ASP A 41 -36.00 -8.96 32.22
CA ASP A 41 -35.33 -9.53 33.38
C ASP A 41 -35.13 -8.43 34.44
N ILE A 42 -35.77 -8.57 35.60
CA ILE A 42 -35.85 -7.50 36.60
C ILE A 42 -35.01 -7.85 37.83
N VAL A 43 -34.05 -6.98 38.08
CA VAL A 43 -33.29 -6.90 39.33
C VAL A 43 -33.85 -5.72 40.13
N GLU A 44 -34.17 -5.94 41.42
CA GLU A 44 -34.81 -4.97 42.30
C GLU A 44 -33.77 -4.36 43.25
N SER A 45 -33.95 -3.08 43.58
CA SER A 45 -33.15 -2.34 44.56
C SER A 45 -34.05 -1.41 45.35
N HIS A 46 -33.86 -1.37 46.67
CA HIS A 46 -34.76 -0.65 47.62
C HIS A 46 -34.29 0.77 47.95
N GLY A 47 -33.33 1.31 47.21
CA GLY A 47 -32.88 2.70 47.41
C GLY A 47 -31.56 3.06 46.72
N GLY A 48 -31.20 4.35 46.76
CA GLY A 48 -30.07 4.87 46.01
C GLY A 48 -28.70 4.31 46.40
N GLU A 49 -28.45 4.15 47.70
CA GLU A 49 -27.15 3.60 48.17
C GLU A 49 -27.01 2.10 47.84
N GLU A 50 -28.07 1.35 47.88
CA GLU A 50 -28.09 -0.07 47.50
C GLU A 50 -27.82 -0.18 46.00
N THR A 51 -28.53 0.61 45.19
CA THR A 51 -28.35 0.71 43.75
C THR A 51 -26.89 0.94 43.39
N LEU A 52 -26.24 1.96 43.98
CA LEU A 52 -24.84 2.28 43.70
C LEU A 52 -23.86 1.17 44.14
N ARG A 53 -24.22 0.36 45.12
CA ARG A 53 -23.44 -0.84 45.52
C ARG A 53 -23.58 -1.96 44.52
N GLN A 54 -24.81 -2.31 44.12
CA GLN A 54 -25.09 -3.36 43.14
C GLN A 54 -24.43 -3.08 41.80
N LEU A 55 -24.41 -1.82 41.34
CA LEU A 55 -23.82 -1.38 40.07
C LEU A 55 -22.29 -1.40 40.03
N ARG A 56 -21.60 -1.74 41.13
CA ARG A 56 -20.14 -1.96 41.09
C ARG A 56 -19.77 -3.26 40.41
N ASP A 57 -20.66 -4.26 40.51
CA ASP A 57 -20.42 -5.62 40.07
C ASP A 57 -21.19 -6.01 38.80
N TRP A 58 -22.11 -5.14 38.38
CA TRP A 58 -23.03 -5.46 37.29
C TRP A 58 -23.54 -4.20 36.57
N VAL A 59 -23.75 -4.30 35.27
CA VAL A 59 -24.26 -3.22 34.41
C VAL A 59 -25.57 -3.67 33.76
N PRO A 60 -26.73 -3.05 34.09
CA PRO A 60 -28.01 -3.33 33.43
C PRO A 60 -28.11 -2.75 32.04
N ASP A 61 -29.03 -3.28 31.21
CA ASP A 61 -29.36 -2.68 29.90
C ASP A 61 -30.08 -1.33 30.06
N ILE A 62 -30.86 -1.15 31.14
CA ILE A 62 -31.59 0.08 31.49
C ILE A 62 -31.88 0.14 32.99
N ILE A 63 -31.95 1.34 33.54
CA ILE A 63 -32.30 1.60 34.93
C ILE A 63 -33.63 2.32 34.97
N VAL A 64 -34.56 1.82 35.77
CA VAL A 64 -35.83 2.47 36.12
C VAL A 64 -35.72 2.93 37.57
N LEU A 65 -35.71 4.24 37.79
CA LEU A 65 -35.30 4.86 39.06
C LEU A 65 -36.40 5.76 39.59
N ASP A 66 -36.91 5.46 40.79
CA ASP A 66 -37.81 6.38 41.47
C ASP A 66 -37.13 7.71 41.81
N ALA A 67 -37.80 8.81 41.55
CA ALA A 67 -37.31 10.15 41.82
C ALA A 67 -37.24 10.49 43.32
N LEU A 68 -38.18 9.99 44.11
CA LEU A 68 -38.38 10.33 45.53
C LEU A 68 -38.17 9.11 46.41
N MET A 69 -36.98 8.99 46.98
CA MET A 69 -36.58 7.94 47.91
C MET A 69 -35.97 8.55 49.16
N PRO A 70 -36.07 7.91 50.32
CA PRO A 70 -35.39 8.35 51.54
C PRO A 70 -33.87 8.25 51.39
N ASP A 71 -33.14 9.00 52.22
CA ASP A 71 -31.67 9.11 52.29
C ASP A 71 -31.01 9.67 51.03
N VAL A 72 -30.96 8.94 49.94
CA VAL A 72 -30.43 9.39 48.65
C VAL A 72 -31.54 9.32 47.58
N ASP A 73 -32.03 10.48 47.17
CA ASP A 73 -33.07 10.58 46.15
C ASP A 73 -32.59 10.10 44.76
N GLY A 74 -33.57 9.82 43.87
CA GLY A 74 -33.26 9.35 42.53
C GLY A 74 -32.41 10.32 41.69
N PHE A 75 -32.58 11.62 41.94
CA PHE A 75 -31.77 12.62 41.21
C PHE A 75 -30.31 12.58 41.63
N GLU A 76 -30.00 12.43 42.90
CA GLU A 76 -28.62 12.29 43.39
C GLU A 76 -28.04 10.92 43.00
N THR A 77 -28.84 9.86 43.08
CA THR A 77 -28.46 8.52 42.61
C THR A 77 -28.04 8.58 41.12
N CYS A 78 -28.85 9.22 40.28
CA CYS A 78 -28.55 9.41 38.84
C CYS A 78 -27.27 10.20 38.62
N ARG A 79 -27.06 11.32 39.34
CA ARG A 79 -25.81 12.12 39.23
C ARG A 79 -24.57 11.30 39.61
N ARG A 80 -24.65 10.51 40.69
CA ARG A 80 -23.52 9.66 41.11
C ARG A 80 -23.26 8.55 40.10
N LEU A 81 -24.32 7.93 39.59
CA LEU A 81 -24.25 6.90 38.54
C LEU A 81 -23.56 7.42 37.29
N ARG A 82 -23.87 8.62 36.80
CA ARG A 82 -23.23 9.22 35.62
C ARG A 82 -21.72 9.49 35.77
N ARG A 83 -21.23 9.50 37.03
CA ARG A 83 -19.80 9.62 37.33
C ARG A 83 -19.07 8.27 37.44
N MET A 84 -19.82 7.17 37.43
CA MET A 84 -19.23 5.81 37.47
C MET A 84 -18.77 5.41 36.08
N PRO A 85 -17.55 4.86 35.93
CA PRO A 85 -17.05 4.37 34.64
C PRO A 85 -17.97 3.28 34.07
N GLY A 86 -18.32 3.41 32.79
CA GLY A 86 -19.20 2.44 32.09
C GLY A 86 -20.69 2.73 32.16
N PHE A 87 -21.10 3.74 32.92
CA PHE A 87 -22.52 4.12 33.07
C PHE A 87 -22.91 5.39 32.34
N GLU A 88 -21.97 6.02 31.62
CA GLU A 88 -22.19 7.25 30.88
C GLU A 88 -23.35 7.13 29.89
N ASN A 89 -23.51 5.94 29.32
CA ASN A 89 -24.44 5.66 28.23
C ASN A 89 -25.59 4.70 28.59
N VAL A 90 -25.64 4.18 29.80
CA VAL A 90 -26.74 3.33 30.25
C VAL A 90 -28.02 4.18 30.35
N PRO A 91 -29.11 3.83 29.65
CA PRO A 91 -30.34 4.61 29.75
C PRO A 91 -30.93 4.55 31.17
N VAL A 92 -31.34 5.71 31.69
CA VAL A 92 -31.99 5.87 32.98
C VAL A 92 -33.35 6.49 32.73
N LEU A 93 -34.39 5.76 33.03
CA LEU A 93 -35.78 6.25 33.05
C LEU A 93 -36.17 6.61 34.49
N MET A 94 -36.37 7.88 34.74
CA MET A 94 -36.80 8.34 36.07
C MET A 94 -38.31 8.25 36.22
N LEU A 95 -38.76 7.57 37.27
CA LEU A 95 -40.19 7.53 37.65
C LEU A 95 -40.49 8.71 38.58
N THR A 96 -41.54 9.47 38.30
CA THR A 96 -41.96 10.61 39.12
C THR A 96 -43.45 10.58 39.35
N GLY A 97 -43.88 10.95 40.54
CA GLY A 97 -45.32 11.14 40.85
C GLY A 97 -45.83 12.54 40.50
N LEU A 98 -44.97 13.44 40.11
CA LEU A 98 -45.27 14.86 39.84
C LEU A 98 -45.13 15.18 38.37
N GLU A 99 -46.11 15.87 37.80
CA GLU A 99 -46.13 16.35 36.42
C GLU A 99 -45.65 17.82 36.31
N ASP A 100 -44.89 18.33 37.30
CA ASP A 100 -44.45 19.70 37.26
C ASP A 100 -43.13 19.84 36.44
N ASP A 101 -43.03 20.98 35.76
CA ASP A 101 -41.89 21.33 34.90
C ASP A 101 -40.55 21.35 35.68
N ALA A 102 -40.59 21.62 36.98
CA ALA A 102 -39.38 21.68 37.82
C ALA A 102 -38.81 20.26 38.06
N SER A 103 -39.62 19.29 38.33
CA SER A 103 -39.21 17.87 38.49
C SER A 103 -38.67 17.27 37.19
N ILE A 104 -39.29 17.58 36.06
CA ILE A 104 -38.83 17.18 34.73
C ILE A 104 -37.46 17.77 34.43
N THR A 105 -37.31 19.08 34.63
CA THR A 105 -36.02 19.76 34.41
C THR A 105 -34.92 19.18 35.30
N ARG A 106 -35.24 18.92 36.56
CA ARG A 106 -34.31 18.34 37.53
C ARG A 106 -33.88 16.92 37.15
N ALA A 107 -34.77 16.10 36.55
CA ALA A 107 -34.44 14.77 36.06
C ALA A 107 -33.36 14.84 34.94
N TYR A 108 -33.58 15.68 33.94
CA TYR A 108 -32.60 15.85 32.83
C TYR A 108 -31.28 16.45 33.33
N GLN A 109 -31.30 17.42 34.24
CA GLN A 109 -30.11 17.98 34.87
C GLN A 109 -29.30 16.96 35.69
N ALA A 110 -30.00 15.97 36.26
CA ALA A 110 -29.38 14.85 36.97
C ALA A 110 -28.74 13.82 36.00
N GLY A 111 -29.02 13.90 34.69
CA GLY A 111 -28.51 12.99 33.69
C GLY A 111 -29.43 11.84 33.36
N ALA A 112 -30.70 11.91 33.72
CA ALA A 112 -31.71 10.94 33.27
C ALA A 112 -31.86 11.00 31.75
N THR A 113 -32.03 9.83 31.11
CA THR A 113 -32.27 9.75 29.67
C THR A 113 -33.68 10.19 29.33
N ASP A 114 -34.61 9.89 30.22
CA ASP A 114 -36.02 10.20 30.09
C ASP A 114 -36.71 10.15 31.44
N PHE A 115 -37.98 10.57 31.48
CA PHE A 115 -38.83 10.46 32.67
C PHE A 115 -40.15 9.82 32.31
N PHE A 116 -40.83 9.26 33.31
CA PHE A 116 -42.16 8.66 33.18
C PHE A 116 -42.96 8.92 34.43
N VAL A 117 -44.20 9.37 34.26
CA VAL A 117 -45.11 9.59 35.40
C VAL A 117 -45.65 8.26 35.91
N LYS A 118 -45.48 8.02 37.21
CA LYS A 118 -46.00 6.79 37.86
C LYS A 118 -47.48 6.57 37.56
N SER A 119 -47.78 5.48 36.90
CA SER A 119 -49.16 5.10 36.55
C SER A 119 -49.29 3.57 36.49
N THR A 120 -50.52 3.09 36.55
CA THR A 120 -50.81 1.67 36.34
C THR A 120 -50.86 1.24 34.88
N GLN A 121 -50.45 2.12 33.96
CA GLN A 121 -50.40 1.82 32.52
C GLN A 121 -49.09 1.13 32.15
N TRP A 122 -48.88 -0.09 32.61
CA TRP A 122 -47.67 -0.88 32.44
C TRP A 122 -47.26 -1.09 30.97
N SER A 123 -48.24 -1.10 30.05
CA SER A 123 -47.96 -1.22 28.62
C SER A 123 -47.25 0.00 28.07
N LEU A 124 -47.53 1.22 28.57
CA LEU A 124 -46.86 2.43 28.19
C LEU A 124 -45.43 2.46 28.75
N LEU A 125 -45.25 2.06 30.02
CA LEU A 125 -43.91 1.95 30.61
C LEU A 125 -43.02 0.97 29.84
N ALA A 126 -43.52 -0.23 29.57
CA ALA A 126 -42.79 -1.24 28.80
C ALA A 126 -42.46 -0.76 27.38
N GLY A 127 -43.39 -0.10 26.69
CA GLY A 127 -43.16 0.52 25.38
C GLY A 127 -42.04 1.57 25.42
N ARG A 128 -42.02 2.39 26.51
CA ARG A 128 -40.97 3.40 26.71
C ARG A 128 -39.58 2.77 26.93
N LEU A 129 -39.52 1.72 27.75
CA LEU A 129 -38.29 0.96 27.98
C LEU A 129 -37.75 0.36 26.68
N HIS A 130 -38.60 -0.29 25.88
CA HIS A 130 -38.23 -0.85 24.60
C HIS A 130 -37.68 0.23 23.62
N TYR A 131 -38.32 1.42 23.60
CA TYR A 131 -37.86 2.54 22.79
C TYR A 131 -36.46 3.00 23.20
N LEU A 132 -36.23 3.24 24.50
CA LEU A 132 -34.96 3.69 25.05
C LEU A 132 -33.84 2.66 24.80
N LEU A 133 -34.14 1.38 25.01
CA LEU A 133 -33.19 0.28 24.73
C LEU A 133 -32.80 0.22 23.27
N ARG A 134 -33.77 0.35 22.35
CA ARG A 134 -33.48 0.37 20.90
C ARG A 134 -32.61 1.56 20.53
N ALA A 135 -32.95 2.74 20.99
CA ALA A 135 -32.18 3.95 20.73
C ALA A 135 -30.74 3.85 21.26
N SER A 136 -30.56 3.31 22.46
CA SER A 136 -29.24 3.08 23.07
C SER A 136 -28.42 2.07 22.26
N ARG A 137 -29.01 0.92 21.88
CA ARG A 137 -28.32 -0.10 21.06
C ARG A 137 -27.88 0.44 19.71
N THR A 138 -28.76 1.17 19.01
CA THR A 138 -28.42 1.77 17.71
C THR A 138 -27.24 2.76 17.84
N ARG A 139 -27.23 3.58 18.91
CA ARG A 139 -26.11 4.52 19.16
C ARG A 139 -24.80 3.79 19.42
N ILE A 140 -24.82 2.79 20.30
CA ILE A 140 -23.62 1.98 20.63
C ILE A 140 -23.09 1.27 19.37
N GLU A 141 -23.97 0.71 18.56
CA GLU A 141 -23.59 0.05 17.31
C GLU A 141 -22.97 1.02 16.32
N LEU A 142 -23.54 2.21 16.17
CA LEU A 142 -22.97 3.26 15.31
C LEU A 142 -21.58 3.68 15.78
N GLU A 143 -21.39 3.90 17.08
CA GLU A 143 -20.10 4.26 17.67
C GLU A 143 -19.07 3.14 17.47
N ARG A 144 -19.46 1.87 17.68
CA ARG A 144 -18.59 0.71 17.42
C ARG A 144 -18.21 0.59 15.95
N ASN A 145 -19.15 0.81 15.04
CA ASN A 145 -18.85 0.74 13.60
C ASN A 145 -17.95 1.88 13.17
N ARG A 146 -18.14 3.10 13.66
CA ARG A 146 -17.24 4.23 13.43
C ARG A 146 -15.83 3.93 13.94
N ALA A 147 -15.70 3.39 15.15
CA ALA A 147 -14.38 3.03 15.70
C ALA A 147 -13.70 1.91 14.91
N LYS A 148 -14.46 0.90 14.43
CA LYS A 148 -13.93 -0.16 13.57
C LYS A 148 -13.43 0.38 12.23
N LEU A 149 -14.21 1.27 11.60
CA LEU A 149 -13.81 1.91 10.34
C LEU A 149 -12.55 2.76 10.49
N ALA A 150 -12.49 3.59 11.54
CA ALA A 150 -11.31 4.39 11.83
C ALA A 150 -10.06 3.51 12.04
N ARG A 151 -10.20 2.42 12.79
CA ARG A 151 -9.10 1.47 13.02
C ARG A 151 -8.67 0.74 11.74
N ALA A 152 -9.61 0.39 10.86
CA ALA A 152 -9.29 -0.22 9.57
C ALA A 152 -8.54 0.76 8.66
N GLN A 153 -8.95 2.03 8.64
CA GLN A 153 -8.26 3.10 7.91
C GLN A 153 -6.83 3.33 8.43
N ASP A 154 -6.65 3.36 9.77
CA ASP A 154 -5.33 3.48 10.41
C ASP A 154 -4.40 2.32 10.00
N LEU A 155 -4.91 1.07 10.08
CA LEU A 155 -4.13 -0.12 9.71
C LEU A 155 -3.75 -0.14 8.23
N ALA A 156 -4.65 0.30 7.37
CA ALA A 156 -4.41 0.40 5.93
C ALA A 156 -3.58 1.63 5.54
N ARG A 157 -3.23 2.53 6.48
CA ARG A 157 -2.64 3.85 6.23
C ARG A 157 -3.43 4.64 5.18
N MET A 158 -4.75 4.57 5.27
CA MET A 158 -5.70 5.18 4.34
C MET A 158 -6.42 6.33 5.01
N GLY A 159 -6.26 7.52 4.50
CA GLY A 159 -7.01 8.69 4.94
C GLY A 159 -8.12 9.02 3.95
N SER A 160 -9.21 9.62 4.44
CA SER A 160 -10.27 10.14 3.58
C SER A 160 -10.24 11.67 3.52
N PHE A 161 -10.73 12.21 2.43
CA PHE A 161 -10.91 13.65 2.27
C PHE A 161 -12.18 13.97 1.50
N ASP A 162 -12.75 15.16 1.82
CA ASP A 162 -13.84 15.77 1.09
C ASP A 162 -13.41 17.16 0.62
N TRP A 163 -13.53 17.42 -0.64
CA TRP A 163 -13.31 18.73 -1.22
C TRP A 163 -14.58 19.27 -1.83
N ARG A 164 -14.99 20.46 -1.42
CA ARG A 164 -16.14 21.15 -1.99
C ARG A 164 -15.72 22.45 -2.65
N ARG A 165 -16.24 22.66 -3.86
CA ARG A 165 -15.86 23.82 -4.69
C ARG A 165 -16.06 25.17 -3.98
N ASN A 166 -17.06 25.29 -3.11
CA ASN A 166 -17.48 26.53 -2.48
C ASN A 166 -16.91 26.75 -1.06
N GLU A 167 -16.25 25.76 -0.47
CA GLU A 167 -15.81 25.80 0.93
C GLU A 167 -14.32 26.15 1.11
N GLY A 168 -13.57 26.32 0.00
CA GLY A 168 -12.20 26.86 -0.01
C GLY A 168 -11.11 25.99 0.65
N GLY A 169 -11.47 24.82 1.20
CA GLY A 169 -10.55 23.89 1.88
C GLY A 169 -10.90 22.45 1.63
N LEU A 170 -9.96 21.55 2.01
CA LEU A 170 -10.21 20.12 2.07
C LEU A 170 -10.51 19.73 3.52
N LEU A 171 -11.63 19.03 3.72
CA LEU A 171 -11.90 18.33 4.98
C LEU A 171 -11.16 17.01 4.93
N MET A 172 -10.28 16.75 5.89
CA MET A 172 -9.45 15.57 5.92
C MET A 172 -9.65 14.79 7.21
N SER A 173 -9.67 13.47 7.10
CA SER A 173 -9.61 12.61 8.28
C SER A 173 -8.27 12.79 9.01
N PRO A 174 -8.19 12.48 10.31
CA PRO A 174 -6.93 12.52 11.05
C PRO A 174 -5.83 11.70 10.38
N GLU A 175 -6.19 10.55 9.75
CA GLU A 175 -5.23 9.71 9.03
C GLU A 175 -4.75 10.38 7.74
N ALA A 176 -5.63 11.02 6.96
CA ALA A 176 -5.22 11.77 5.77
C ALA A 176 -4.20 12.86 6.11
N LEU A 177 -4.42 13.59 7.22
CA LEU A 177 -3.46 14.59 7.71
C LEU A 177 -2.11 13.95 8.06
N ARG A 178 -2.11 12.81 8.76
CA ARG A 178 -0.88 12.06 9.11
C ARG A 178 -0.13 11.54 7.87
N VAL A 179 -0.86 10.97 6.91
CA VAL A 179 -0.32 10.48 5.64
C VAL A 179 0.36 11.59 4.87
N LEU A 180 -0.24 12.77 4.83
CA LEU A 180 0.29 13.94 4.12
C LEU A 180 1.25 14.80 4.97
N GLY A 181 1.48 14.45 6.25
CA GLY A 181 2.42 15.15 7.12
C GLY A 181 1.93 16.48 7.67
N PHE A 182 0.60 16.68 7.73
CA PHE A 182 -0.03 17.85 8.35
C PHE A 182 -0.31 17.62 9.83
N GLY A 183 -0.37 18.70 10.60
CA GLY A 183 -0.81 18.67 11.99
C GLY A 183 -2.31 18.37 12.15
N PRO A 184 -2.77 17.88 13.33
CA PRO A 184 -4.13 17.37 13.54
C PRO A 184 -5.26 18.40 13.38
N HIS A 185 -4.96 19.70 13.35
CA HIS A 185 -5.93 20.79 13.20
C HIS A 185 -5.57 21.75 12.06
N GLU A 186 -4.65 21.34 11.18
CA GLU A 186 -4.18 22.18 10.11
C GLU A 186 -5.20 22.23 8.95
N ARG A 187 -5.48 23.44 8.46
CA ARG A 187 -6.33 23.61 7.29
C ARG A 187 -5.54 23.33 6.01
N VAL A 188 -5.89 22.25 5.33
CA VAL A 188 -5.27 21.87 4.07
C VAL A 188 -6.02 22.52 2.91
N THR A 189 -5.26 23.09 1.99
CA THR A 189 -5.79 23.65 0.74
C THR A 189 -5.19 22.94 -0.45
N LEU A 190 -5.88 22.94 -1.59
CA LEU A 190 -5.37 22.35 -2.84
C LEU A 190 -4.02 22.98 -3.24
N ARG A 191 -3.86 24.30 -3.02
CA ARG A 191 -2.58 25.00 -3.26
C ARG A 191 -1.46 24.49 -2.34
N GLY A 192 -1.78 24.16 -1.10
CA GLY A 192 -0.83 23.56 -0.14
C GLY A 192 -0.34 22.21 -0.63
N LEU A 193 -1.27 21.34 -1.04
CA LEU A 193 -0.94 20.02 -1.61
C LEU A 193 -0.08 20.13 -2.87
N LEU A 194 -0.42 21.04 -3.79
CA LEU A 194 0.34 21.23 -5.03
C LEU A 194 1.80 21.66 -4.77
N ARG A 195 2.08 22.35 -3.67
CA ARG A 195 3.46 22.72 -3.30
C ARG A 195 4.31 21.53 -2.86
N MET A 196 3.66 20.47 -2.36
CA MET A 196 4.33 19.25 -1.95
C MET A 196 4.72 18.37 -3.16
N VAL A 197 4.05 18.53 -4.30
CA VAL A 197 4.39 17.80 -5.53
C VAL A 197 5.68 18.38 -6.12
N PRO A 198 6.70 17.55 -6.47
CA PRO A 198 7.92 17.99 -7.14
C PRO A 198 7.62 18.81 -8.40
N ALA A 199 8.52 19.75 -8.74
CA ALA A 199 8.30 20.69 -9.82
C ALA A 199 8.07 19.98 -11.17
N ASP A 200 8.79 18.89 -11.41
CA ASP A 200 8.74 18.12 -12.66
C ASP A 200 7.38 17.40 -12.84
N ASP A 201 6.79 16.93 -11.74
CA ASP A 201 5.50 16.18 -11.75
C ASP A 201 4.28 17.10 -11.64
N ARG A 202 4.47 18.34 -11.19
CA ARG A 202 3.38 19.28 -10.87
C ARG A 202 2.50 19.61 -12.07
N ARG A 203 3.11 19.77 -13.24
CA ARG A 203 2.37 20.08 -14.46
C ARG A 203 1.43 18.93 -14.87
N ALA A 204 1.94 17.71 -14.89
CA ALA A 204 1.17 16.53 -15.23
C ALA A 204 0.01 16.30 -14.24
N PHE A 205 0.29 16.51 -12.94
CA PHE A 205 -0.73 16.40 -11.90
C PHE A 205 -1.82 17.48 -12.01
N LEU A 206 -1.47 18.72 -12.35
CA LEU A 206 -2.44 19.79 -12.60
C LEU A 206 -3.32 19.51 -13.83
N GLU A 207 -2.74 19.01 -14.92
CA GLU A 207 -3.48 18.62 -16.13
C GLU A 207 -4.48 17.50 -15.82
N LEU A 208 -4.09 16.52 -15.00
CA LEU A 208 -4.96 15.44 -14.54
C LEU A 208 -6.12 15.96 -13.69
N LEU A 209 -5.85 16.84 -12.71
CA LEU A 209 -6.89 17.47 -11.88
C LEU A 209 -7.87 18.30 -12.73
N HIS A 210 -7.36 19.11 -13.65
CA HIS A 210 -8.21 19.91 -14.53
C HIS A 210 -9.11 19.03 -15.42
N THR A 211 -8.58 17.93 -15.92
CA THR A 211 -9.35 16.99 -16.76
C THR A 211 -10.45 16.33 -15.94
N ALA A 212 -10.11 15.82 -14.74
CA ALA A 212 -11.09 15.23 -13.84
C ALA A 212 -12.21 16.22 -13.47
N MET A 213 -11.85 17.45 -13.08
CA MET A 213 -12.84 18.48 -12.72
C MET A 213 -13.71 18.94 -13.90
N ARG A 214 -13.17 18.96 -15.13
CA ARG A 214 -13.93 19.36 -16.33
C ARG A 214 -14.95 18.32 -16.73
N HIS A 215 -14.59 17.05 -16.62
CA HIS A 215 -15.43 15.93 -17.07
C HIS A 215 -16.20 15.25 -15.94
N ALA A 216 -16.06 15.74 -14.71
CA ALA A 216 -16.62 15.13 -13.49
C ALA A 216 -16.35 13.60 -13.47
N SER A 217 -15.10 13.22 -13.71
CA SER A 217 -14.67 11.82 -13.78
C SER A 217 -13.92 11.41 -12.51
N VAL A 218 -13.89 10.11 -12.25
CA VAL A 218 -13.05 9.54 -11.19
C VAL A 218 -11.59 9.91 -11.43
N LEU A 219 -10.91 10.31 -10.39
CA LEU A 219 -9.48 10.59 -10.36
C LEU A 219 -8.78 9.45 -9.64
N THR A 220 -7.86 8.76 -10.32
CA THR A 220 -6.99 7.75 -9.71
C THR A 220 -5.56 8.02 -10.14
N THR A 221 -4.65 8.22 -9.19
CA THR A 221 -3.26 8.53 -9.51
C THR A 221 -2.32 8.22 -8.33
N ASP A 222 -1.07 7.92 -8.67
CA ASP A 222 0.04 7.89 -7.72
C ASP A 222 0.87 9.14 -7.91
N VAL A 223 1.01 9.94 -6.85
CA VAL A 223 1.69 11.24 -6.89
C VAL A 223 2.87 11.23 -5.93
N PRO A 224 4.10 11.50 -6.39
CA PRO A 224 5.20 11.76 -5.49
C PRO A 224 4.99 13.10 -4.76
N ILE A 225 5.22 13.11 -3.47
CA ILE A 225 5.20 14.32 -2.64
C ILE A 225 6.45 14.42 -1.79
N VAL A 226 6.82 15.66 -1.46
CA VAL A 226 7.87 15.96 -0.49
C VAL A 226 7.21 16.57 0.73
N LEU A 227 7.35 15.91 1.88
CA LEU A 227 6.83 16.38 3.16
C LEU A 227 7.61 17.59 3.64
N PHE A 228 7.08 18.32 4.62
CA PHE A 228 7.71 19.50 5.20
C PHE A 228 9.06 19.22 5.88
N ASP A 229 9.31 17.96 6.29
CA ASP A 229 10.57 17.48 6.86
C ASP A 229 11.57 16.98 5.80
N GLY A 230 11.25 17.11 4.52
CA GLY A 230 12.07 16.69 3.39
C GLY A 230 11.95 15.21 3.00
N ARG A 231 11.20 14.39 3.73
CA ARG A 231 10.94 13.00 3.36
C ARG A 231 10.07 12.94 2.11
N GLN A 232 10.39 12.00 1.22
CA GLN A 232 9.59 11.73 0.04
C GLN A 232 8.60 10.59 0.30
N ARG A 233 7.40 10.73 -0.23
CA ARG A 233 6.36 9.71 -0.23
C ARG A 233 5.72 9.60 -1.60
N ILE A 234 5.19 8.43 -1.91
CA ILE A 234 4.29 8.22 -3.05
C ILE A 234 2.89 8.04 -2.49
N ILE A 235 2.01 8.97 -2.83
CA ILE A 235 0.62 8.96 -2.38
C ILE A 235 -0.27 8.44 -3.50
N HIS A 236 -0.94 7.34 -3.24
CA HIS A 236 -2.08 6.90 -4.04
C HIS A 236 -3.29 7.75 -3.66
N ALA A 237 -3.87 8.42 -4.63
CA ALA A 237 -5.10 9.20 -4.46
C ALA A 237 -6.18 8.68 -5.38
N GLU A 238 -7.34 8.39 -4.80
CA GLU A 238 -8.55 8.02 -5.54
C GLU A 238 -9.69 8.93 -5.08
N ALA A 239 -10.38 9.56 -6.03
CA ALA A 239 -11.45 10.50 -5.73
C ALA A 239 -12.59 10.39 -6.73
N GLU A 240 -13.81 10.43 -6.21
CA GLU A 240 -15.04 10.40 -6.96
C GLU A 240 -15.72 11.77 -6.93
N PRO A 241 -16.33 12.21 -8.04
CA PRO A 241 -17.04 13.48 -8.09
C PRO A 241 -18.34 13.40 -7.29
N GLU A 242 -18.60 14.43 -6.49
CA GLU A 242 -19.91 14.67 -5.88
C GLU A 242 -20.73 15.63 -6.72
N PHE A 243 -22.05 15.38 -6.80
CA PHE A 243 -22.99 16.20 -7.57
C PHE A 243 -23.99 16.86 -6.62
N ASN A 244 -24.37 18.09 -6.93
CA ASN A 244 -25.46 18.77 -6.24
C ASN A 244 -26.85 18.25 -6.73
N GLU A 245 -27.92 18.72 -6.09
CA GLU A 245 -29.30 18.37 -6.45
C GLU A 245 -29.67 18.70 -7.92
N HIS A 246 -28.91 19.56 -8.58
CA HIS A 246 -29.09 19.97 -9.98
C HIS A 246 -28.20 19.18 -10.95
N GLY A 247 -27.48 18.16 -10.49
CA GLY A 247 -26.58 17.35 -11.33
C GLY A 247 -25.26 18.02 -11.73
N HIS A 248 -24.91 19.16 -11.12
CA HIS A 248 -23.62 19.81 -11.37
C HIS A 248 -22.57 19.33 -10.36
N GLY A 249 -21.33 19.18 -10.79
CA GLY A 249 -20.22 18.80 -9.92
C GLY A 249 -20.02 19.76 -8.76
N ALA A 250 -20.25 19.29 -7.55
CA ALA A 250 -20.20 20.08 -6.30
C ALA A 250 -18.83 19.95 -5.62
N GLY A 251 -18.13 18.82 -5.80
CA GLY A 251 -16.89 18.53 -5.13
C GLY A 251 -16.30 17.18 -5.53
N TYR A 252 -15.41 16.70 -4.71
CA TYR A 252 -14.79 15.38 -4.77
C TYR A 252 -14.68 14.80 -3.37
N THR A 253 -15.08 13.55 -3.19
CA THR A 253 -14.76 12.74 -2.02
C THR A 253 -13.77 11.67 -2.40
N GLY A 254 -12.86 11.32 -1.51
CA GLY A 254 -11.84 10.36 -1.88
C GLY A 254 -10.97 9.89 -0.73
N ILE A 255 -9.98 9.10 -1.10
CA ILE A 255 -8.99 8.54 -0.19
C ILE A 255 -7.57 8.90 -0.63
N VAL A 256 -6.68 8.94 0.33
CA VAL A 256 -5.23 9.01 0.14
C VAL A 256 -4.55 7.90 0.92
N GLN A 257 -3.59 7.24 0.31
CA GLN A 257 -2.83 6.15 0.92
C GLN A 257 -1.34 6.33 0.67
N ASP A 258 -0.52 6.15 1.69
CA ASP A 258 0.93 6.05 1.53
C ASP A 258 1.29 4.68 0.94
N VAL A 259 1.74 4.66 -0.31
CA VAL A 259 2.13 3.45 -1.03
C VAL A 259 3.64 3.38 -1.26
N THR A 260 4.42 4.20 -0.55
CA THR A 260 5.88 4.31 -0.74
C THR A 260 6.57 2.96 -0.59
N ASP A 261 6.32 2.26 0.53
CA ASP A 261 6.93 0.95 0.79
C ASP A 261 6.51 -0.09 -0.26
N ARG A 262 5.22 -0.08 -0.66
CA ARG A 262 4.69 -0.98 -1.68
C ARG A 262 5.37 -0.75 -3.04
N ARG A 263 5.46 0.51 -3.48
CA ARG A 263 6.11 0.87 -4.74
C ARG A 263 7.59 0.53 -4.74
N ALA A 264 8.30 0.81 -3.65
CA ALA A 264 9.70 0.44 -3.51
C ALA A 264 9.90 -1.09 -3.60
N ALA A 265 9.01 -1.88 -2.98
CA ALA A 265 9.04 -3.34 -3.07
C ALA A 265 8.73 -3.84 -4.50
N GLU A 266 7.71 -3.28 -5.17
CA GLU A 266 7.37 -3.59 -6.56
C GLU A 266 8.53 -3.29 -7.51
N ASP A 267 9.18 -2.12 -7.35
CA ASP A 267 10.33 -1.73 -8.16
C ASP A 267 11.54 -2.63 -7.88
N LYS A 268 11.76 -3.00 -6.61
CA LYS A 268 12.82 -3.96 -6.25
C LYS A 268 12.57 -5.33 -6.86
N ILE A 269 11.32 -5.83 -6.80
CA ILE A 269 10.94 -7.08 -7.45
C ILE A 269 11.18 -6.98 -8.97
N ARG A 270 10.79 -5.87 -9.60
CA ARG A 270 11.01 -5.63 -11.03
C ARG A 270 12.51 -5.60 -11.37
N GLN A 271 13.32 -4.97 -10.54
CA GLN A 271 14.79 -4.96 -10.70
C GLN A 271 15.35 -6.37 -10.61
N LEU A 272 15.05 -7.11 -9.53
CA LEU A 272 15.54 -8.49 -9.34
C LEU A 272 15.05 -9.44 -10.43
N ALA A 273 13.84 -9.20 -10.94
CA ALA A 273 13.28 -10.04 -12.00
C ALA A 273 13.94 -9.81 -13.37
N ASN A 274 14.52 -8.63 -13.62
CA ASN A 274 15.02 -8.25 -14.94
C ASN A 274 16.53 -8.00 -15.01
N PHE A 275 17.17 -7.75 -13.86
CA PHE A 275 18.57 -7.40 -13.80
C PHE A 275 19.34 -8.34 -12.87
N ASP A 276 20.63 -8.52 -13.17
CA ASP A 276 21.58 -9.21 -12.31
C ASP A 276 21.88 -8.35 -11.07
N ALA A 277 21.75 -8.93 -9.90
CA ALA A 277 21.85 -8.19 -8.63
C ALA A 277 23.25 -7.62 -8.37
N LEU A 278 24.31 -8.25 -8.91
CA LEU A 278 25.68 -7.85 -8.72
C LEU A 278 26.07 -6.72 -9.69
N THR A 279 25.88 -6.96 -10.98
CA THR A 279 26.39 -6.08 -12.04
C THR A 279 25.39 -5.00 -12.49
N GLY A 280 24.12 -5.12 -12.11
CA GLY A 280 23.04 -4.24 -12.59
C GLY A 280 22.76 -4.35 -14.10
N LEU A 281 23.35 -5.32 -14.78
CA LEU A 281 23.09 -5.62 -16.19
C LEU A 281 21.77 -6.40 -16.32
N PRO A 282 21.12 -6.38 -17.51
CA PRO A 282 20.07 -7.33 -17.84
C PRO A 282 20.45 -8.76 -17.46
N ASN A 283 19.57 -9.45 -16.74
CA ASN A 283 19.76 -10.87 -16.46
C ASN A 283 19.37 -11.72 -17.66
N ARG A 284 19.55 -13.05 -17.57
CA ARG A 284 19.23 -14.00 -18.63
C ARG A 284 17.82 -13.81 -19.19
N ARG A 285 16.82 -13.61 -18.33
CA ARG A 285 15.42 -13.43 -18.74
C ARG A 285 15.21 -12.18 -19.57
N GLN A 286 15.72 -11.05 -19.09
CA GLN A 286 15.59 -9.77 -19.77
C GLN A 286 16.38 -9.73 -21.08
N LEU A 287 17.53 -10.41 -21.11
CA LEU A 287 18.34 -10.52 -22.31
C LEU A 287 17.64 -11.34 -23.41
N ILE A 288 17.07 -12.51 -23.07
CA ILE A 288 16.31 -13.33 -24.02
C ILE A 288 15.15 -12.51 -24.59
N TRP A 289 14.39 -11.83 -23.75
CA TRP A 289 13.27 -10.98 -24.20
C TRP A 289 13.73 -9.89 -25.19
N ARG A 290 14.86 -9.23 -24.92
CA ARG A 290 15.44 -8.21 -25.84
C ARG A 290 15.89 -8.84 -27.13
N ALA A 291 16.55 -10.01 -27.08
CA ALA A 291 17.01 -10.73 -28.26
C ALA A 291 15.83 -11.19 -29.13
N GLU A 292 14.75 -11.70 -28.56
CA GLU A 292 13.55 -12.07 -29.31
C GLU A 292 12.97 -10.87 -30.05
N ARG A 293 12.89 -9.72 -29.38
CA ARG A 293 12.42 -8.46 -29.99
C ARG A 293 13.34 -7.96 -31.09
N ALA A 294 14.65 -8.09 -30.92
CA ALA A 294 15.62 -7.73 -31.96
C ALA A 294 15.49 -8.64 -33.19
N LEU A 295 15.30 -9.95 -32.98
CA LEU A 295 15.09 -10.90 -34.08
C LEU A 295 13.76 -10.64 -34.83
N GLU A 296 12.66 -10.36 -34.11
CA GLU A 296 11.38 -9.97 -34.75
C GLU A 296 11.54 -8.77 -35.65
N LEU A 297 12.33 -7.79 -35.18
CA LEU A 297 12.57 -6.56 -35.92
C LEU A 297 13.49 -6.79 -37.10
N ALA A 298 14.61 -7.53 -36.89
CA ALA A 298 15.53 -7.94 -37.95
C ALA A 298 14.83 -8.68 -39.07
N ARG A 299 13.91 -9.60 -38.73
CA ARG A 299 13.08 -10.33 -39.66
C ARG A 299 12.17 -9.40 -40.49
N ARG A 300 11.53 -8.41 -39.83
CA ARG A 300 10.64 -7.46 -40.50
C ARG A 300 11.38 -6.52 -41.44
N MET A 301 12.54 -6.05 -40.97
CA MET A 301 13.35 -5.04 -41.70
C MET A 301 14.39 -5.66 -42.63
N GLN A 302 14.49 -7.00 -42.63
CA GLN A 302 15.45 -7.77 -43.43
C GLN A 302 16.93 -7.37 -43.21
N HIS A 303 17.31 -7.09 -41.97
CA HIS A 303 18.70 -6.85 -41.57
C HIS A 303 19.26 -7.99 -40.73
N GLN A 304 20.58 -7.96 -40.52
CA GLN A 304 21.25 -8.92 -39.67
C GLN A 304 21.32 -8.39 -38.24
N CYS A 305 21.37 -9.30 -37.27
CA CYS A 305 21.76 -8.97 -35.89
C CYS A 305 22.77 -10.01 -35.39
N ALA A 306 23.56 -9.66 -34.38
CA ALA A 306 24.58 -10.53 -33.85
C ALA A 306 24.41 -10.72 -32.32
N LEU A 307 24.72 -11.95 -31.88
CA LEU A 307 24.81 -12.31 -30.47
C LEU A 307 26.23 -12.76 -30.17
N LEU A 308 26.85 -12.10 -29.19
CA LEU A 308 28.21 -12.41 -28.71
C LEU A 308 28.08 -13.05 -27.32
N LEU A 309 28.54 -14.28 -27.17
CA LEU A 309 28.72 -14.95 -25.89
C LEU A 309 30.16 -14.74 -25.43
N ILE A 310 30.34 -14.25 -24.21
CA ILE A 310 31.62 -13.80 -23.64
C ILE A 310 31.81 -14.54 -22.30
N ASP A 311 32.92 -15.22 -22.14
CA ASP A 311 33.30 -15.92 -20.92
C ASP A 311 34.69 -15.46 -20.47
N LEU A 312 34.81 -15.13 -19.18
CA LEU A 312 36.06 -14.64 -18.62
C LEU A 312 37.07 -15.78 -18.39
N ASP A 313 38.17 -15.73 -19.05
CA ASP A 313 39.18 -16.76 -18.95
C ASP A 313 39.79 -16.81 -17.54
N ARG A 314 39.81 -18.04 -16.95
CA ARG A 314 40.42 -18.32 -15.66
C ARG A 314 39.83 -17.49 -14.48
N PHE A 315 38.62 -17.01 -14.56
CA PHE A 315 37.97 -16.22 -13.50
C PHE A 315 37.99 -16.96 -12.13
N LYS A 316 37.85 -18.28 -12.14
CA LYS A 316 37.94 -19.09 -10.91
C LYS A 316 39.27 -18.89 -10.19
N ILE A 317 40.41 -18.74 -10.90
CA ILE A 317 41.70 -18.54 -10.26
C ILE A 317 41.74 -17.19 -9.52
N ILE A 318 41.09 -16.18 -10.05
CA ILE A 318 40.99 -14.86 -9.38
C ILE A 318 40.20 -15.00 -8.07
N ASN A 319 39.07 -15.71 -8.09
CA ASN A 319 38.30 -16.00 -6.89
C ASN A 319 39.09 -16.80 -5.85
N ASP A 320 39.81 -17.83 -6.31
CA ASP A 320 40.58 -18.71 -5.42
C ASP A 320 41.79 -17.97 -4.82
N THR A 321 42.35 -16.96 -5.52
CA THR A 321 43.54 -16.22 -5.08
C THR A 321 43.21 -14.98 -4.25
N LEU A 322 42.22 -14.19 -4.68
CA LEU A 322 41.87 -12.87 -4.11
C LEU A 322 40.57 -12.88 -3.32
N GLY A 323 39.85 -14.00 -3.33
CA GLY A 323 38.56 -14.15 -2.67
C GLY A 323 37.36 -13.70 -3.53
N HIS A 324 36.17 -14.18 -3.15
CA HIS A 324 34.95 -13.92 -3.90
C HIS A 324 34.59 -12.41 -4.00
N GLY A 325 34.89 -11.62 -2.96
CA GLY A 325 34.64 -10.18 -3.00
C GLY A 325 35.41 -9.48 -4.12
N ALA A 326 36.66 -9.86 -4.34
CA ALA A 326 37.48 -9.36 -5.45
C ALA A 326 36.92 -9.80 -6.81
N GLY A 327 36.46 -11.05 -6.93
CA GLY A 327 35.79 -11.53 -8.13
C GLY A 327 34.50 -10.76 -8.42
N ASP A 328 33.73 -10.40 -7.41
CA ASP A 328 32.51 -9.59 -7.58
C ASP A 328 32.84 -8.17 -8.07
N GLU A 329 33.85 -7.50 -7.51
CA GLU A 329 34.32 -6.20 -8.02
C GLU A 329 34.77 -6.28 -9.48
N LEU A 330 35.51 -7.35 -9.85
CA LEU A 330 35.94 -7.59 -11.22
C LEU A 330 34.74 -7.74 -12.17
N LEU A 331 33.71 -8.52 -11.81
CA LEU A 331 32.53 -8.73 -12.62
C LEU A 331 31.75 -7.43 -12.84
N VAL A 332 31.65 -6.56 -11.83
CA VAL A 332 31.03 -5.23 -11.96
C VAL A 332 31.79 -4.36 -12.96
N GLU A 333 33.12 -4.31 -12.87
CA GLU A 333 33.95 -3.50 -13.77
C GLU A 333 33.92 -4.06 -15.20
N VAL A 334 34.01 -5.40 -15.36
CA VAL A 334 33.83 -6.05 -16.67
C VAL A 334 32.50 -5.67 -17.30
N GLY A 335 31.37 -5.78 -16.52
CA GLY A 335 30.06 -5.39 -16.99
C GLY A 335 30.00 -3.94 -17.45
N ARG A 336 30.66 -3.02 -16.74
CA ARG A 336 30.76 -1.60 -17.12
C ARG A 336 31.52 -1.41 -18.44
N ARG A 337 32.65 -2.10 -18.61
CA ARG A 337 33.48 -2.03 -19.84
C ARG A 337 32.73 -2.61 -21.04
N LEU A 338 32.11 -3.77 -20.88
CA LEU A 338 31.32 -4.40 -21.95
C LEU A 338 30.18 -3.48 -22.41
N ARG A 339 29.47 -2.83 -21.47
CA ARG A 339 28.43 -1.86 -21.82
C ARG A 339 28.97 -0.66 -22.60
N ALA A 340 30.16 -0.17 -22.27
CA ALA A 340 30.82 0.91 -23.01
C ALA A 340 31.21 0.47 -24.43
N CYS A 341 31.72 -0.75 -24.59
CA CYS A 341 32.08 -1.28 -25.89
C CYS A 341 30.88 -1.42 -26.84
N VAL A 342 29.71 -1.81 -26.35
CA VAL A 342 28.52 -1.97 -27.19
C VAL A 342 27.95 -0.61 -27.59
N ARG A 343 27.85 0.35 -26.65
CA ARG A 343 27.35 1.71 -26.95
C ARG A 343 28.20 2.51 -27.93
N HIS A 344 29.53 2.25 -28.03
CA HIS A 344 30.41 2.89 -28.98
C HIS A 344 30.26 2.41 -30.44
N SER A 345 29.56 1.29 -30.67
CA SER A 345 29.22 0.85 -32.04
C SER A 345 28.33 1.87 -32.76
N ASP A 346 27.57 2.67 -32.02
CA ASP A 346 26.71 3.73 -32.52
C ASP A 346 27.47 4.90 -33.20
N GLN A 347 28.66 5.24 -32.73
CA GLN A 347 29.41 6.39 -33.26
C GLN A 347 30.09 6.12 -34.61
N VAL A 348 30.30 4.85 -34.95
CA VAL A 348 30.93 4.46 -36.22
C VAL A 348 29.93 4.38 -37.37
N MET A 349 28.62 4.25 -37.05
CA MET A 349 27.51 4.15 -38.01
C MET A 349 26.84 5.51 -38.34
N GLU A 350 27.32 6.64 -37.79
CA GLU A 350 26.74 7.97 -38.00
C GLU A 350 26.85 8.52 -39.43
N GLY A 351 27.33 7.73 -40.38
CA GLY A 351 27.48 8.14 -41.80
C GLY A 351 26.20 8.17 -42.63
N GLN A 352 25.06 7.64 -42.17
CA GLN A 352 23.81 7.67 -42.90
C GLN A 352 22.61 7.97 -41.98
N VAL A 353 22.28 9.26 -41.87
CA VAL A 353 21.01 9.69 -41.25
C VAL A 353 19.96 9.76 -42.36
N ASP A 354 19.15 8.74 -42.48
CA ASP A 354 17.89 8.84 -43.20
C ASP A 354 16.84 9.63 -42.38
N ALA A 355 16.30 10.65 -43.04
CA ALA A 355 15.35 11.63 -42.51
C ALA A 355 13.93 11.03 -42.33
N GLY A 356 13.80 10.01 -41.47
CA GLY A 356 12.52 9.35 -41.25
C GLY A 356 12.49 8.58 -39.94
N GLY A 357 12.69 9.30 -38.85
CA GLY A 357 12.40 8.96 -37.48
C GLY A 357 12.04 7.52 -37.11
N VAL A 358 12.98 6.71 -36.64
CA VAL A 358 12.67 5.83 -35.49
C VAL A 358 13.97 5.42 -34.80
N ARG A 359 14.28 6.03 -33.68
CA ARG A 359 15.31 5.62 -32.70
C ARG A 359 14.93 4.35 -31.91
N SER A 360 14.09 3.49 -32.49
CA SER A 360 13.50 2.34 -31.79
C SER A 360 14.45 1.15 -31.62
N HIS A 361 15.42 0.98 -32.52
CA HIS A 361 16.34 -0.16 -32.54
C HIS A 361 17.40 -0.10 -31.44
N ARG A 362 17.91 1.09 -31.15
CA ARG A 362 18.98 1.33 -30.16
C ARG A 362 18.56 0.99 -28.71
N ALA A 363 17.27 1.00 -28.42
CA ALA A 363 16.74 0.61 -27.12
C ALA A 363 16.88 -0.90 -26.83
N LEU A 364 17.16 -1.72 -27.85
CA LEU A 364 17.32 -3.16 -27.74
C LEU A 364 18.76 -3.60 -27.56
N GLU A 365 19.75 -2.72 -27.83
CA GLU A 365 21.13 -3.02 -27.51
C GLU A 365 21.28 -3.37 -26.05
N ALA A 366 21.93 -4.47 -25.78
CA ALA A 366 22.09 -4.93 -24.42
C ALA A 366 23.38 -5.71 -24.23
N VAL A 367 24.02 -5.42 -23.11
CA VAL A 367 24.93 -6.36 -22.48
C VAL A 367 24.19 -6.93 -21.28
N GLY A 368 24.21 -8.24 -21.10
CA GLY A 368 23.62 -8.94 -19.97
C GLY A 368 24.59 -9.96 -19.37
N ARG A 369 24.33 -10.35 -18.11
CA ARG A 369 25.06 -11.43 -17.46
C ARG A 369 24.13 -12.66 -17.34
N LEU A 370 24.62 -13.82 -17.80
CA LEU A 370 23.87 -15.07 -17.72
C LEU A 370 24.00 -15.73 -16.36
N GLY A 371 25.15 -15.57 -15.72
CA GLY A 371 25.52 -16.15 -14.43
C GLY A 371 27.02 -16.44 -14.38
N GLY A 372 27.59 -16.54 -13.19
CA GLY A 372 29.03 -16.77 -13.04
C GLY A 372 29.87 -15.70 -13.77
N ASP A 373 30.72 -16.14 -14.66
CA ASP A 373 31.64 -15.35 -15.51
C ASP A 373 31.16 -15.19 -16.95
N GLU A 374 29.90 -15.57 -17.26
CA GLU A 374 29.34 -15.50 -18.59
C GLU A 374 28.53 -14.22 -18.83
N PHE A 375 28.85 -13.52 -19.91
CA PHE A 375 28.14 -12.34 -20.39
C PHE A 375 27.66 -12.54 -21.83
N VAL A 376 26.64 -11.78 -22.20
CA VAL A 376 26.15 -11.74 -23.59
C VAL A 376 26.04 -10.29 -24.03
N ALA A 377 26.50 -10.00 -25.26
CA ALA A 377 26.21 -8.76 -25.92
C ALA A 377 25.27 -9.02 -27.12
N LEU A 378 24.22 -8.23 -27.22
CA LEU A 378 23.27 -8.24 -28.31
C LEU A 378 23.48 -6.99 -29.17
N LEU A 379 23.74 -7.19 -30.44
CA LEU A 379 23.84 -6.15 -31.49
C LEU A 379 22.58 -6.28 -32.35
N PRO A 380 21.57 -5.42 -32.15
CA PRO A 380 20.27 -5.56 -32.82
C PRO A 380 20.36 -5.33 -34.34
N GLU A 381 21.39 -4.65 -34.82
CA GLU A 381 21.64 -4.40 -36.23
C GLU A 381 23.15 -4.45 -36.53
N VAL A 382 23.54 -5.22 -37.52
CA VAL A 382 24.91 -5.27 -38.06
C VAL A 382 24.83 -5.26 -39.57
N ALA A 383 25.73 -4.51 -40.24
CA ALA A 383 25.76 -4.44 -41.70
C ALA A 383 26.56 -5.59 -42.34
N SER A 384 27.53 -6.15 -41.57
CA SER A 384 28.38 -7.25 -42.03
C SER A 384 28.92 -8.07 -40.86
N ASP A 385 29.51 -9.21 -41.14
CA ASP A 385 30.26 -10.04 -40.19
C ASP A 385 31.41 -9.25 -39.54
N ASP A 386 32.07 -8.40 -40.30
CA ASP A 386 33.18 -7.57 -39.84
C ASP A 386 32.75 -6.58 -38.75
N ASP A 387 31.50 -6.14 -38.78
CA ASP A 387 30.94 -5.26 -37.73
C ASP A 387 30.85 -5.99 -36.39
N ALA A 388 30.33 -7.20 -36.38
CA ALA A 388 30.26 -8.01 -35.20
C ALA A 388 31.67 -8.39 -34.69
N GLU A 389 32.59 -8.69 -35.58
CA GLU A 389 33.99 -9.01 -35.26
C GLU A 389 34.71 -7.79 -34.65
N ARG A 390 34.51 -6.58 -35.20
CA ARG A 390 35.04 -5.35 -34.61
C ARG A 390 34.56 -5.10 -33.17
N VAL A 391 33.30 -5.37 -32.91
CA VAL A 391 32.78 -5.27 -31.53
C VAL A 391 33.44 -6.32 -30.64
N ALA A 392 33.58 -7.56 -31.11
CA ALA A 392 34.23 -8.62 -30.34
C ALA A 392 35.70 -8.27 -30.03
N GLN A 393 36.46 -7.73 -31.03
CA GLN A 393 37.83 -7.30 -30.83
C GLN A 393 37.93 -6.14 -29.83
N ARG A 394 37.05 -5.15 -29.93
CA ARG A 394 36.98 -4.04 -28.96
C ARG A 394 36.73 -4.52 -27.54
N VAL A 395 35.86 -5.53 -27.37
CA VAL A 395 35.63 -6.19 -26.08
C VAL A 395 36.92 -6.81 -25.55
N LEU A 396 37.64 -7.58 -26.38
CA LEU A 396 38.90 -8.19 -26.00
C LEU A 396 39.97 -7.19 -25.62
N GLU A 397 40.13 -6.11 -26.39
CA GLU A 397 41.08 -5.02 -26.13
C GLU A 397 40.76 -4.33 -24.80
N SER A 398 39.48 -4.00 -24.56
CA SER A 398 39.03 -3.36 -23.32
C SER A 398 39.27 -4.20 -22.08
N LEU A 399 39.16 -5.53 -22.19
CA LEU A 399 39.38 -6.45 -21.06
C LEU A 399 40.87 -6.74 -20.81
N ARG A 400 41.75 -6.55 -21.82
CA ARG A 400 43.21 -6.67 -21.64
C ARG A 400 43.79 -5.56 -20.77
N GLU A 401 43.13 -4.42 -20.68
CA GLU A 401 43.58 -3.35 -19.80
C GLU A 401 43.42 -3.76 -18.34
N PRO A 402 44.35 -3.38 -17.46
CA PRO A 402 44.31 -3.77 -16.08
C PRO A 402 43.03 -3.29 -15.40
N ILE A 403 42.49 -4.14 -14.52
CA ILE A 403 41.36 -3.83 -13.67
C ILE A 403 41.84 -3.73 -12.22
N PHE A 404 41.57 -2.63 -11.56
CA PHE A 404 41.91 -2.45 -10.16
C PHE A 404 40.79 -3.04 -9.27
N VAL A 405 41.15 -4.07 -8.50
CA VAL A 405 40.28 -4.79 -7.61
C VAL A 405 40.92 -4.83 -6.25
N SER A 406 40.19 -4.35 -5.23
CA SER A 406 40.72 -4.29 -3.84
C SER A 406 42.13 -3.66 -3.73
N GLY A 407 42.45 -2.68 -4.60
CA GLY A 407 43.72 -1.98 -4.61
C GLY A 407 44.86 -2.72 -5.34
N GLN A 408 44.60 -3.85 -6.00
CA GLN A 408 45.57 -4.62 -6.78
C GLN A 408 45.21 -4.61 -8.29
N GLU A 409 46.22 -4.60 -9.14
CA GLU A 409 46.03 -4.77 -10.57
C GLU A 409 45.72 -6.22 -10.91
N CYS A 410 44.61 -6.45 -11.59
CA CYS A 410 44.20 -7.73 -12.11
C CYS A 410 44.11 -7.70 -13.61
N PHE A 411 44.60 -8.76 -14.25
CA PHE A 411 44.49 -8.96 -15.68
C PHE A 411 43.52 -10.10 -15.94
N VAL A 412 42.56 -9.85 -16.80
CA VAL A 412 41.60 -10.84 -17.25
C VAL A 412 41.49 -10.81 -18.74
N THR A 413 41.34 -11.98 -19.35
CA THR A 413 41.03 -12.12 -20.78
C THR A 413 39.69 -12.77 -20.95
N ALA A 414 39.15 -12.79 -22.16
CA ALA A 414 37.88 -13.43 -22.43
C ALA A 414 37.96 -14.28 -23.70
N SER A 415 37.13 -15.32 -23.75
CA SER A 415 36.82 -16.08 -24.95
C SER A 415 35.47 -15.63 -25.47
N VAL A 416 35.39 -15.20 -26.75
CA VAL A 416 34.16 -14.64 -27.33
C VAL A 416 33.72 -15.48 -28.52
N GLY A 417 32.48 -15.94 -28.47
CA GLY A 417 31.83 -16.60 -29.60
C GLY A 417 30.72 -15.74 -30.18
N VAL A 418 30.68 -15.63 -31.51
CA VAL A 418 29.73 -14.79 -32.23
C VAL A 418 28.82 -15.62 -33.12
N ALA A 419 27.50 -15.36 -33.06
CA ALA A 419 26.53 -15.93 -33.98
C ALA A 419 25.68 -14.83 -34.62
N ILE A 420 25.42 -14.93 -35.93
CA ILE A 420 24.76 -13.89 -36.73
C ILE A 420 23.45 -14.42 -37.31
N TYR A 421 22.37 -13.70 -37.01
CA TYR A 421 21.07 -13.93 -37.61
C TYR A 421 20.99 -13.30 -39.01
N PRO A 422 20.35 -13.95 -40.00
CA PRO A 422 19.66 -15.25 -39.93
C PRO A 422 20.57 -16.45 -40.25
N ARG A 423 21.84 -16.22 -40.63
CA ARG A 423 22.73 -17.27 -41.12
C ARG A 423 23.01 -18.37 -40.10
N ASP A 424 23.27 -18.00 -38.86
CA ASP A 424 23.75 -18.88 -37.81
C ASP A 424 22.63 -19.34 -36.87
N GLY A 425 21.37 -18.98 -37.15
CA GLY A 425 20.22 -19.42 -36.41
C GLY A 425 18.99 -18.54 -36.66
N SER A 426 17.81 -19.11 -36.48
CA SER A 426 16.52 -18.43 -36.67
C SER A 426 15.85 -18.04 -35.37
N THR A 427 16.33 -18.57 -34.24
CA THR A 427 15.83 -18.32 -32.89
C THR A 427 16.95 -17.86 -31.96
N VAL A 428 16.59 -17.22 -30.85
CA VAL A 428 17.55 -16.85 -29.80
C VAL A 428 18.28 -18.07 -29.26
N VAL A 429 17.58 -19.19 -29.12
CA VAL A 429 18.16 -20.44 -28.63
C VAL A 429 19.24 -20.98 -29.60
N ASP A 430 18.96 -20.92 -30.91
CA ASP A 430 19.96 -21.33 -31.92
C ASP A 430 21.19 -20.46 -31.88
N LEU A 431 21.01 -19.13 -31.84
CA LEU A 431 22.12 -18.16 -31.78
C LEU A 431 22.96 -18.34 -30.51
N MET A 432 22.34 -18.52 -29.37
CA MET A 432 23.06 -18.79 -28.12
C MET A 432 23.86 -20.09 -28.20
N ARG A 433 23.25 -21.17 -28.67
CA ARG A 433 23.95 -22.47 -28.84
C ARG A 433 25.13 -22.35 -29.80
N ASN A 434 24.94 -21.68 -30.93
CA ASN A 434 25.97 -21.58 -31.94
C ASN A 434 27.10 -20.60 -31.55
N SER A 435 26.78 -19.54 -30.80
CA SER A 435 27.79 -18.69 -30.17
C SER A 435 28.59 -19.44 -29.10
N ASP A 436 27.97 -20.35 -28.34
CA ASP A 436 28.66 -21.18 -27.37
C ASP A 436 29.65 -22.14 -28.03
N VAL A 437 29.26 -22.80 -29.14
CA VAL A 437 30.17 -23.63 -29.94
C VAL A 437 31.40 -22.84 -30.44
N ALA A 438 31.16 -21.60 -30.91
CA ALA A 438 32.28 -20.73 -31.37
C ALA A 438 33.18 -20.33 -30.19
N MET A 439 32.62 -19.95 -29.07
CA MET A 439 33.35 -19.60 -27.84
C MET A 439 34.17 -20.77 -27.31
N TYR A 440 33.60 -21.98 -27.31
CA TYR A 440 34.29 -23.20 -26.87
C TYR A 440 35.50 -23.48 -27.75
N SER A 441 35.39 -23.30 -29.07
CA SER A 441 36.51 -23.48 -29.97
C SER A 441 37.69 -22.50 -29.68
N VAL A 442 37.37 -21.26 -29.28
CA VAL A 442 38.35 -20.27 -28.80
C VAL A 442 39.06 -20.74 -27.53
N LYS A 443 38.28 -21.29 -26.56
CA LYS A 443 38.87 -21.84 -25.32
C LYS A 443 39.86 -22.97 -25.57
N GLU A 444 39.59 -23.81 -26.53
CA GLU A 444 40.51 -24.91 -26.91
C GLU A 444 41.76 -24.42 -27.66
N GLN A 445 41.65 -23.36 -28.43
CA GLN A 445 42.76 -22.83 -29.24
C GLN A 445 43.69 -21.88 -28.48
N GLY A 446 43.52 -21.70 -27.16
CA GLY A 446 44.46 -20.90 -26.35
C GLY A 446 43.81 -19.72 -25.65
N LYS A 447 42.50 -19.50 -25.80
CA LYS A 447 41.73 -18.41 -25.15
C LYS A 447 42.11 -17.01 -25.67
N ASN A 448 41.58 -15.94 -25.03
CA ASN A 448 41.87 -14.54 -25.34
C ASN A 448 41.70 -14.19 -26.82
N ALA A 449 40.60 -14.65 -27.43
CA ALA A 449 40.28 -14.44 -28.85
C ALA A 449 38.75 -14.46 -29.07
N SER A 450 38.35 -14.14 -30.28
CA SER A 450 36.96 -14.30 -30.74
C SER A 450 36.88 -15.23 -31.94
N ALA A 451 35.74 -15.88 -32.10
CA ALA A 451 35.43 -16.64 -33.30
C ALA A 451 33.95 -16.41 -33.71
N ILE A 452 33.74 -16.25 -35.02
CA ILE A 452 32.37 -16.31 -35.57
C ILE A 452 32.03 -17.77 -35.82
N TYR A 453 30.81 -18.14 -35.48
CA TYR A 453 30.30 -19.51 -35.68
C TYR A 453 30.43 -19.89 -37.16
N SER A 454 30.89 -21.10 -37.37
CA SER A 454 30.75 -21.82 -38.66
C SER A 454 30.38 -23.28 -38.41
N PRO A 455 29.64 -23.92 -39.32
CA PRO A 455 29.25 -25.34 -39.17
C PRO A 455 30.42 -26.31 -38.96
N HIS A 456 31.62 -25.95 -39.42
CA HIS A 456 32.86 -26.73 -39.25
C HIS A 456 33.34 -26.78 -37.78
N LEU A 457 32.92 -25.85 -36.95
CA LEU A 457 33.26 -25.82 -35.51
C LEU A 457 32.40 -26.81 -34.70
N ALA A 458 31.23 -27.21 -35.20
CA ALA A 458 30.29 -28.11 -34.53
C ALA A 458 30.66 -29.61 -34.68
N GLY A 459 31.64 -29.97 -35.48
CA GLY A 459 32.05 -31.34 -35.77
C GLY A 459 33.35 -31.80 -35.06
N ARG A 460 33.83 -31.06 -34.07
CA ARG A 460 35.00 -31.45 -33.28
C ARG A 460 34.65 -31.88 -31.87
#